data_bd40e29a09c3c42b8a9782ed36301e42
#
_entry.id   bd40e29a09c3c42b8a9782ed36301e42
#
_cell.length_a   1.000
_cell.length_b   1.000
_cell.length_c   1.000
_cell.angle_alpha   90.00
_cell.angle_beta   90.00
_cell.angle_gamma   90.00
#
_symmetry.space_group_name_H-M   'P 1'
#
loop_
_entity.id
_entity.type
_entity.pdbx_description
1 polymer ?
#
loop_
_entity_poly.entity_id
_entity_poly.type
_entity_poly.pdbx_seq_one_letter_code
_entity_poly.pdbx_strand_id
1 'polypeptide(L)'
;MKVLAVDDDPIILEMIEATFRRSRSPKVRLTVLSSGPAALKLLADPNQHFDCILLDIQMPQMDGITLCSHIRALKSYRDTPVVMLTQRTETASIERAFMAGATDYVTKPFDPKVLRARLRVAERMMESAALAPRLSLSKLHGKGRPGQHDFALEDPLHIEDVHQLVLPFPLGNYLSQLARNDLGDCQVFAATIEDAERLYTQGSTREFAVAVASTVAAIAKIVDHPQLLMAHNGNGTLLCVASGVQLPNWPEIEDMIQEEIDTSKLHHDNGVRMDLSLSVGSPVHPNASQSQRVRRTFSRAIQRVVRRQKVLSDTPPPDILPVSAAH
;
A
#
# COMPACT_ATOMS: atom_id res chain seq x y z
N MET A 1 -16.99 -19.35 5.14
CA MET A 1 -16.75 -18.01 4.57
C MET A 1 -18.01 -17.49 3.90
N LYS A 2 -18.46 -16.26 4.21
CA LYS A 2 -19.54 -15.55 3.51
C LYS A 2 -18.91 -14.60 2.47
N VAL A 3 -19.31 -14.73 1.22
CA VAL A 3 -18.78 -13.92 0.10
C VAL A 3 -19.91 -13.12 -0.50
N LEU A 4 -19.70 -11.83 -0.68
CA LEU A 4 -20.54 -10.97 -1.49
C LEU A 4 -19.89 -10.81 -2.87
N ALA A 5 -20.65 -11.05 -3.94
CA ALA A 5 -20.23 -10.74 -5.31
C ALA A 5 -21.11 -9.66 -5.89
N VAL A 6 -20.49 -8.62 -6.45
CA VAL A 6 -21.18 -7.47 -7.04
C VAL A 6 -20.68 -7.28 -8.47
N ASP A 7 -21.57 -7.44 -9.44
CA ASP A 7 -21.27 -7.34 -10.87
C ASP A 7 -22.56 -7.07 -11.63
N ASP A 8 -22.60 -6.14 -12.55
CA ASP A 8 -23.83 -5.83 -13.30
C ASP A 8 -24.12 -6.81 -14.44
N ASP A 9 -23.13 -7.65 -14.79
CA ASP A 9 -23.31 -8.71 -15.79
C ASP A 9 -23.84 -9.99 -15.14
N PRO A 10 -25.09 -10.39 -15.45
CA PRO A 10 -25.70 -11.60 -14.90
C PRO A 10 -24.94 -12.89 -15.28
N ILE A 11 -24.24 -12.90 -16.42
CA ILE A 11 -23.46 -14.05 -16.86
C ILE A 11 -22.27 -14.27 -15.94
N ILE A 12 -21.62 -13.20 -15.54
CA ILE A 12 -20.51 -13.25 -14.59
C ILE A 12 -20.98 -13.73 -13.21
N LEU A 13 -22.13 -13.23 -12.74
CA LEU A 13 -22.73 -13.67 -11.48
C LEU A 13 -23.05 -15.18 -11.52
N GLU A 14 -23.68 -15.68 -12.60
CA GLU A 14 -23.90 -17.11 -12.81
C GLU A 14 -22.61 -17.93 -12.79
N MET A 15 -21.56 -17.42 -13.44
CA MET A 15 -20.26 -18.08 -13.50
C MET A 15 -19.60 -18.17 -12.10
N ILE A 16 -19.72 -17.11 -11.32
CA ILE A 16 -19.26 -17.09 -9.92
C ILE A 16 -20.07 -18.12 -9.10
N GLU A 17 -21.40 -18.10 -9.19
CA GLU A 17 -22.25 -19.07 -8.50
C GLU A 17 -21.90 -20.53 -8.87
N ALA A 18 -21.74 -20.82 -10.16
CA ALA A 18 -21.37 -22.15 -10.63
C ALA A 18 -20.00 -22.59 -10.10
N THR A 19 -19.06 -21.64 -9.94
CA THR A 19 -17.72 -21.88 -9.39
C THR A 19 -17.79 -22.39 -7.96
N PHE A 20 -18.70 -21.82 -7.13
CA PHE A 20 -18.84 -22.22 -5.72
C PHE A 20 -19.78 -23.39 -5.49
N ARG A 21 -20.79 -23.57 -6.32
CA ARG A 21 -21.74 -24.71 -6.26
C ARG A 21 -21.04 -26.04 -6.50
N ARG A 22 -20.01 -26.07 -7.35
CA ARG A 22 -19.22 -27.27 -7.70
C ARG A 22 -18.08 -27.58 -6.74
N SER A 23 -17.82 -26.73 -5.77
CA SER A 23 -16.68 -26.90 -4.86
C SER A 23 -17.03 -27.90 -3.75
N ARG A 24 -16.21 -28.96 -3.61
CA ARG A 24 -16.21 -29.86 -2.43
C ARG A 24 -15.51 -29.22 -1.21
N SER A 25 -15.06 -27.99 -1.31
CA SER A 25 -14.34 -27.24 -0.26
C SER A 25 -15.30 -26.56 0.72
N PRO A 26 -14.88 -26.16 1.92
CA PRO A 26 -15.76 -25.73 2.98
C PRO A 26 -16.74 -24.65 2.53
N LYS A 27 -17.96 -24.76 3.02
CA LYS A 27 -19.18 -24.04 2.64
C LYS A 27 -18.99 -22.54 2.45
N VAL A 28 -18.69 -22.12 1.23
CA VAL A 28 -18.80 -20.71 0.84
C VAL A 28 -20.29 -20.39 0.71
N ARG A 29 -20.77 -19.44 1.49
CA ARG A 29 -22.10 -18.84 1.33
C ARG A 29 -21.94 -17.62 0.45
N LEU A 30 -22.46 -17.68 -0.74
CA LEU A 30 -22.39 -16.60 -1.72
C LEU A 30 -23.71 -15.79 -1.70
N THR A 31 -23.56 -14.48 -1.68
CA THR A 31 -24.63 -13.51 -1.99
C THR A 31 -24.21 -12.75 -3.23
N VAL A 32 -25.11 -12.58 -4.18
CA VAL A 32 -24.86 -11.86 -5.43
C VAL A 32 -25.73 -10.63 -5.52
N LEU A 33 -25.20 -9.53 -6.02
CA LEU A 33 -25.90 -8.28 -6.30
C LEU A 33 -25.43 -7.72 -7.65
N SER A 34 -26.35 -7.04 -8.34
CA SER A 34 -26.07 -6.47 -9.66
C SER A 34 -25.83 -4.96 -9.64
N SER A 35 -25.65 -4.34 -8.45
CA SER A 35 -25.50 -2.90 -8.38
C SER A 35 -24.70 -2.44 -7.16
N GLY A 36 -23.81 -1.46 -7.37
CA GLY A 36 -23.01 -0.86 -6.30
C GLY A 36 -23.84 -0.22 -5.18
N PRO A 37 -24.85 0.60 -5.48
CA PRO A 37 -25.72 1.17 -4.45
C PRO A 37 -26.47 0.13 -3.61
N ALA A 38 -26.92 -0.97 -4.21
CA ALA A 38 -27.57 -2.06 -3.48
C ALA A 38 -26.57 -2.77 -2.56
N ALA A 39 -25.34 -2.98 -3.03
CA ALA A 39 -24.27 -3.56 -2.22
C ALA A 39 -23.93 -2.68 -1.02
N LEU A 40 -23.77 -1.37 -1.23
CA LEU A 40 -23.46 -0.44 -0.14
C LEU A 40 -24.58 -0.42 0.92
N LYS A 41 -25.85 -0.45 0.49
CA LYS A 41 -26.99 -0.54 1.41
C LYS A 41 -26.97 -1.83 2.23
N LEU A 42 -26.67 -2.97 1.59
CA LEU A 42 -26.56 -4.26 2.28
C LEU A 42 -25.41 -4.29 3.29
N LEU A 43 -24.25 -3.73 2.92
CA LEU A 43 -23.06 -3.67 3.76
C LEU A 43 -23.21 -2.69 4.95
N ALA A 44 -24.07 -1.70 4.83
CA ALA A 44 -24.40 -0.78 5.92
C ALA A 44 -25.33 -1.39 6.99
N ASP A 45 -25.98 -2.54 6.71
CA ASP A 45 -26.79 -3.25 7.69
C ASP A 45 -25.90 -3.94 8.75
N PRO A 46 -26.00 -3.58 10.03
CA PRO A 46 -25.16 -4.15 11.09
C PRO A 46 -25.41 -5.65 11.33
N ASN A 47 -26.51 -6.22 10.83
CA ASN A 47 -26.81 -7.65 10.92
C ASN A 47 -26.15 -8.46 9.80
N GLN A 48 -25.55 -7.79 8.82
CA GLN A 48 -24.83 -8.45 7.73
C GLN A 48 -23.34 -8.43 8.00
N HIS A 49 -22.70 -9.55 7.70
CA HIS A 49 -21.25 -9.67 7.73
C HIS A 49 -20.80 -10.53 6.55
N PHE A 50 -19.78 -10.07 5.83
CA PHE A 50 -19.14 -10.80 4.75
C PHE A 50 -17.64 -10.89 5.03
N ASP A 51 -17.09 -12.07 4.77
CA ASP A 51 -15.68 -12.38 4.99
C ASP A 51 -14.81 -11.98 3.78
N CYS A 52 -15.41 -11.83 2.59
CA CYS A 52 -14.74 -11.37 1.38
C CYS A 52 -15.75 -10.76 0.41
N ILE A 53 -15.32 -9.78 -0.36
CA ILE A 53 -16.13 -9.10 -1.37
C ILE A 53 -15.44 -9.25 -2.73
N LEU A 54 -16.17 -9.77 -3.71
CA LEU A 54 -15.82 -9.76 -5.13
C LEU A 54 -16.52 -8.57 -5.77
N LEU A 55 -15.81 -7.72 -6.48
CA LEU A 55 -16.33 -6.44 -6.90
C LEU A 55 -15.92 -6.11 -8.34
N ASP A 56 -16.88 -6.05 -9.24
CA ASP A 56 -16.60 -5.55 -10.59
C ASP A 56 -16.16 -4.08 -10.57
N ILE A 57 -15.19 -3.74 -11.40
CA ILE A 57 -14.72 -2.34 -11.52
C ILE A 57 -15.73 -1.50 -12.29
N GLN A 58 -16.25 -2.03 -13.39
CA GLN A 58 -17.07 -1.27 -14.32
C GLN A 58 -18.56 -1.56 -14.11
N MET A 59 -19.23 -0.75 -13.32
CA MET A 59 -20.66 -0.85 -13.08
C MET A 59 -21.36 0.49 -13.31
N PRO A 60 -22.62 0.49 -13.76
CA PRO A 60 -23.39 1.72 -13.90
C PRO A 60 -23.71 2.35 -12.53
N GLN A 61 -23.90 3.67 -12.51
CA GLN A 61 -24.23 4.50 -11.35
C GLN A 61 -23.09 4.65 -10.32
N MET A 62 -22.46 3.57 -9.93
CA MET A 62 -21.35 3.55 -8.98
C MET A 62 -20.35 2.49 -9.42
N ASP A 63 -19.17 2.92 -9.82
CA ASP A 63 -18.08 2.00 -10.16
C ASP A 63 -17.52 1.27 -8.93
N GLY A 64 -16.85 0.14 -9.17
CA GLY A 64 -16.33 -0.68 -8.09
C GLY A 64 -15.22 -0.01 -7.31
N ILE A 65 -14.47 0.91 -7.89
CA ILE A 65 -13.39 1.64 -7.19
C ILE A 65 -14.01 2.59 -6.17
N THR A 66 -15.03 3.32 -6.56
CA THR A 66 -15.82 4.19 -5.67
C THR A 66 -16.50 3.37 -4.57
N LEU A 67 -17.12 2.24 -4.93
CA LEU A 67 -17.74 1.35 -3.94
C LEU A 67 -16.69 0.79 -2.96
N CYS A 68 -15.50 0.42 -3.42
CA CYS A 68 -14.40 -0.06 -2.57
C CYS A 68 -14.02 1.01 -1.52
N SER A 69 -13.88 2.26 -1.92
CA SER A 69 -13.61 3.37 -0.99
C SER A 69 -14.70 3.51 0.07
N HIS A 70 -15.97 3.42 -0.32
CA HIS A 70 -17.09 3.45 0.64
C HIS A 70 -17.09 2.24 1.57
N ILE A 71 -16.76 1.03 1.08
CA ILE A 71 -16.62 -0.17 1.89
C ILE A 71 -15.54 0.04 2.96
N ARG A 72 -14.41 0.64 2.61
CA ARG A 72 -13.32 0.92 3.56
C ARG A 72 -13.70 1.94 4.64
N ALA A 73 -14.62 2.84 4.35
CA ALA A 73 -15.17 3.77 5.34
C ALA A 73 -16.09 3.09 6.36
N LEU A 74 -16.65 1.92 6.06
CA LEU A 74 -17.44 1.13 6.99
C LEU A 74 -16.53 0.39 7.97
N LYS A 75 -16.64 0.69 9.27
CA LYS A 75 -15.80 0.07 10.32
C LYS A 75 -15.79 -1.46 10.27
N SER A 76 -16.95 -2.08 9.99
CA SER A 76 -17.13 -3.54 9.93
C SER A 76 -16.41 -4.20 8.77
N TYR A 77 -16.07 -3.44 7.72
CA TYR A 77 -15.48 -3.96 6.48
C TYR A 77 -14.11 -3.35 6.15
N ARG A 78 -13.55 -2.61 7.09
CA ARG A 78 -12.25 -1.94 6.91
C ARG A 78 -11.15 -2.92 6.50
N ASP A 79 -11.14 -4.11 7.10
CA ASP A 79 -10.11 -5.13 6.89
C ASP A 79 -10.59 -6.29 6.02
N THR A 80 -11.86 -6.30 5.64
CA THR A 80 -12.43 -7.35 4.79
C THR A 80 -11.74 -7.36 3.43
N PRO A 81 -11.21 -8.49 2.96
CA PRO A 81 -10.62 -8.59 1.63
C PRO A 81 -11.62 -8.20 0.54
N VAL A 82 -11.19 -7.29 -0.34
CA VAL A 82 -11.90 -6.90 -1.56
C VAL A 82 -11.08 -7.34 -2.76
N VAL A 83 -11.61 -8.27 -3.55
CA VAL A 83 -11.00 -8.75 -4.78
C VAL A 83 -11.74 -8.12 -5.96
N MET A 84 -11.03 -7.30 -6.72
CA MET A 84 -11.62 -6.65 -7.88
C MET A 84 -11.75 -7.62 -9.05
N LEU A 85 -12.86 -7.55 -9.77
CA LEU A 85 -13.05 -8.21 -11.06
C LEU A 85 -12.91 -7.16 -12.15
N THR A 86 -12.05 -7.38 -13.14
CA THR A 86 -11.77 -6.36 -14.17
C THR A 86 -11.74 -6.99 -15.55
N GLN A 87 -12.31 -6.30 -16.53
CA GLN A 87 -12.31 -6.79 -17.93
C GLN A 87 -10.95 -6.72 -18.60
N ARG A 88 -9.99 -6.01 -18.05
CA ARG A 88 -8.60 -6.02 -18.50
C ARG A 88 -7.80 -4.74 -18.25
N THR A 89 -6.52 -4.92 -17.92
CA THR A 89 -5.29 -4.36 -18.54
C THR A 89 -5.11 -2.85 -18.60
N GLU A 90 -6.04 -2.02 -18.14
CA GLU A 90 -5.72 -0.65 -17.82
C GLU A 90 -5.03 -0.67 -16.45
N THR A 91 -3.70 -0.74 -16.49
CA THR A 91 -2.85 -0.74 -15.29
C THR A 91 -3.27 0.37 -14.32
N ALA A 92 -3.58 1.56 -14.85
CA ALA A 92 -4.08 2.69 -14.05
C ALA A 92 -5.39 2.41 -13.28
N SER A 93 -6.30 1.58 -13.80
CA SER A 93 -7.53 1.22 -13.08
C SER A 93 -7.26 0.23 -11.95
N ILE A 94 -6.32 -0.67 -12.14
CA ILE A 94 -5.89 -1.64 -11.13
C ILE A 94 -5.22 -0.89 -9.97
N GLU A 95 -4.34 0.04 -10.24
CA GLU A 95 -3.64 0.82 -9.22
C GLU A 95 -4.60 1.71 -8.43
N ARG A 96 -5.53 2.40 -9.11
CA ARG A 96 -6.61 3.14 -8.42
C ARG A 96 -7.44 2.24 -7.52
N ALA A 97 -7.69 0.99 -7.93
CA ALA A 97 -8.40 0.01 -7.11
C ALA A 97 -7.60 -0.32 -5.84
N PHE A 98 -6.27 -0.54 -5.95
CA PHE A 98 -5.43 -0.77 -4.77
C PHE A 98 -5.37 0.46 -3.86
N MET A 99 -5.26 1.67 -4.41
CA MET A 99 -5.32 2.91 -3.63
C MET A 99 -6.69 3.10 -2.94
N ALA A 100 -7.78 2.64 -3.55
CA ALA A 100 -9.10 2.61 -2.93
C ALA A 100 -9.24 1.53 -1.84
N GLY A 101 -8.20 0.71 -1.63
CA GLY A 101 -8.15 -0.31 -0.60
C GLY A 101 -8.49 -1.73 -1.09
N ALA A 102 -8.48 -1.99 -2.40
CA ALA A 102 -8.57 -3.35 -2.90
C ALA A 102 -7.39 -4.20 -2.40
N THR A 103 -7.64 -5.47 -2.20
CA THR A 103 -6.66 -6.43 -1.66
C THR A 103 -5.99 -7.23 -2.77
N ASP A 104 -6.75 -7.50 -3.83
CA ASP A 104 -6.33 -8.31 -4.97
C ASP A 104 -7.22 -8.03 -6.18
N TYR A 105 -6.88 -8.59 -7.34
CA TYR A 105 -7.75 -8.53 -8.52
C TYR A 105 -7.73 -9.82 -9.33
N VAL A 106 -8.77 -9.98 -10.16
CA VAL A 106 -8.92 -11.08 -11.11
C VAL A 106 -9.41 -10.51 -12.43
N THR A 107 -8.70 -10.82 -13.53
CA THR A 107 -9.08 -10.37 -14.87
C THR A 107 -10.17 -11.25 -15.46
N LYS A 108 -11.19 -10.65 -16.05
CA LYS A 108 -12.23 -11.31 -16.84
C LYS A 108 -11.76 -11.55 -18.29
N PRO A 109 -12.05 -12.69 -18.92
CA PRO A 109 -12.66 -13.88 -18.35
C PRO A 109 -11.68 -14.63 -17.42
N PHE A 110 -12.18 -15.17 -16.33
CA PHE A 110 -11.35 -15.89 -15.34
C PHE A 110 -11.63 -17.40 -15.30
N ASP A 111 -10.58 -18.18 -15.06
CA ASP A 111 -10.71 -19.59 -14.72
C ASP A 111 -11.28 -19.71 -13.29
N PRO A 112 -12.31 -20.53 -13.06
CA PRO A 112 -12.80 -20.87 -11.72
C PRO A 112 -11.73 -21.27 -10.72
N LYS A 113 -10.63 -21.89 -11.17
CA LYS A 113 -9.49 -22.24 -10.31
C LYS A 113 -8.74 -21.00 -9.81
N VAL A 114 -8.59 -20.00 -10.68
CA VAL A 114 -7.93 -18.72 -10.34
C VAL A 114 -8.76 -18.01 -9.30
N LEU A 115 -10.06 -17.83 -9.52
CA LEU A 115 -10.95 -17.18 -8.55
C LEU A 115 -10.89 -17.86 -7.17
N ARG A 116 -10.99 -19.20 -7.14
CA ARG A 116 -10.86 -19.95 -5.88
C ARG A 116 -9.49 -19.80 -5.22
N ALA A 117 -8.43 -19.72 -6.00
CA ALA A 117 -7.08 -19.48 -5.46
C ALA A 117 -6.99 -18.10 -4.78
N ARG A 118 -7.57 -17.06 -5.38
CA ARG A 118 -7.60 -15.70 -4.80
C ARG A 118 -8.42 -15.64 -3.51
N LEU A 119 -9.55 -16.33 -3.47
CA LEU A 119 -10.34 -16.42 -2.23
C LEU A 119 -9.60 -17.13 -1.10
N ARG A 120 -8.84 -18.19 -1.38
CA ARG A 120 -7.99 -18.81 -0.36
C ARG A 120 -6.88 -17.90 0.13
N VAL A 121 -6.37 -17.03 -0.74
CA VAL A 121 -5.41 -16.00 -0.36
C VAL A 121 -6.09 -14.97 0.54
N ALA A 122 -7.29 -14.51 0.18
CA ALA A 122 -8.09 -13.60 0.98
C ALA A 122 -8.43 -14.19 2.37
N GLU A 123 -8.77 -15.47 2.45
CA GLU A 123 -9.05 -16.17 3.71
C GLU A 123 -7.83 -16.18 4.64
N ARG A 124 -6.64 -16.48 4.13
CA ARG A 124 -5.39 -16.42 4.91
C ARG A 124 -5.04 -15.00 5.35
N MET A 125 -5.41 -14.01 4.55
CA MET A 125 -5.21 -12.63 4.97
C MET A 125 -6.05 -12.25 6.17
N MET A 126 -7.30 -12.68 6.21
CA MET A 126 -8.17 -12.40 7.36
C MET A 126 -7.57 -12.98 8.65
N GLU A 127 -6.95 -14.15 8.55
CA GLU A 127 -6.23 -14.77 9.67
C GLU A 127 -5.00 -13.96 10.09
N SER A 128 -4.38 -13.23 9.14
CA SER A 128 -3.16 -12.44 9.34
C SER A 128 -3.41 -10.93 9.49
N ALA A 129 -4.51 -10.40 8.96
CA ALA A 129 -4.77 -8.95 8.81
C ALA A 129 -5.14 -8.24 10.12
N ALA A 130 -5.31 -8.98 11.21
CA ALA A 130 -5.43 -8.40 12.55
C ALA A 130 -4.16 -7.64 13.01
N LEU A 131 -3.11 -7.55 12.17
CA LEU A 131 -1.76 -7.25 12.59
C LEU A 131 -1.16 -5.93 12.09
N ALA A 132 -1.73 -5.26 11.09
CA ALA A 132 -1.20 -3.97 10.65
C ALA A 132 -1.91 -2.80 11.36
N PRO A 133 -1.23 -2.07 12.26
CA PRO A 133 -1.79 -0.89 12.88
C PRO A 133 -2.23 0.13 11.85
N ARG A 134 -3.44 0.65 12.02
CA ARG A 134 -4.02 1.69 11.16
C ARG A 134 -4.10 2.98 11.93
N LEU A 135 -3.50 4.01 11.39
CA LEU A 135 -3.47 5.33 11.97
C LEU A 135 -4.25 6.30 11.08
N SER A 136 -4.89 7.29 11.68
CA SER A 136 -5.50 8.41 10.98
C SER A 136 -4.95 9.69 11.58
N LEU A 137 -4.21 10.45 10.79
CA LEU A 137 -3.61 11.71 11.24
C LEU A 137 -4.67 12.68 11.75
N SER A 138 -5.85 12.70 11.12
CA SER A 138 -6.98 13.53 11.52
C SER A 138 -7.56 13.16 12.91
N LYS A 139 -7.33 11.93 13.38
CA LYS A 139 -7.80 11.44 14.69
C LYS A 139 -6.73 11.43 15.76
N LEU A 140 -5.47 11.58 15.41
CA LEU A 140 -4.35 11.68 16.33
C LEU A 140 -4.26 13.11 16.89
N HIS A 141 -5.25 13.47 17.74
CA HIS A 141 -5.30 14.78 18.39
C HIS A 141 -4.58 14.72 19.75
N GLY A 142 -3.81 15.78 20.02
CA GLY A 142 -3.12 15.97 21.28
C GLY A 142 -1.68 15.45 21.30
N LYS A 143 -0.96 15.81 22.36
CA LYS A 143 0.42 15.39 22.59
C LYS A 143 0.41 13.94 23.07
N GLY A 144 0.74 13.00 22.19
CA GLY A 144 1.01 11.63 22.59
C GLY A 144 2.19 11.57 23.55
N ARG A 145 2.29 10.48 24.35
CA ARG A 145 3.47 10.28 25.19
C ARG A 145 4.61 9.76 24.33
N PRO A 146 5.80 10.40 24.38
CA PRO A 146 6.97 9.91 23.65
C PRO A 146 7.29 8.45 23.99
N GLY A 147 7.62 7.66 22.97
CA GLY A 147 7.97 6.24 23.12
C GLY A 147 6.82 5.31 23.52
N GLN A 148 5.56 5.80 23.53
CA GLN A 148 4.38 4.97 23.83
C GLN A 148 3.53 4.83 22.56
N HIS A 149 3.56 3.66 21.96
CA HIS A 149 2.86 3.31 20.74
C HIS A 149 2.05 2.03 20.93
N ASP A 150 0.92 1.91 20.23
CA ASP A 150 0.11 0.69 20.18
C ASP A 150 0.60 -0.28 19.07
N PHE A 151 1.83 -0.11 18.60
CA PHE A 151 2.46 -0.93 17.57
C PHE A 151 3.97 -1.02 17.84
N ALA A 152 4.61 -2.05 17.30
CA ALA A 152 6.07 -2.19 17.32
C ALA A 152 6.71 -1.44 16.14
N LEU A 153 7.98 -1.07 16.26
CA LEU A 153 8.72 -0.38 15.19
C LEU A 153 8.78 -1.20 13.89
N GLU A 154 8.82 -2.53 14.05
CA GLU A 154 8.86 -3.50 12.96
C GLU A 154 7.49 -3.71 12.28
N ASP A 155 6.41 -3.25 12.90
CA ASP A 155 5.08 -3.41 12.34
C ASP A 155 4.89 -2.56 11.08
N PRO A 156 4.28 -3.10 10.03
CA PRO A 156 3.88 -2.29 8.90
C PRO A 156 2.73 -1.36 9.30
N LEU A 157 2.85 -0.08 9.02
CA LEU A 157 1.81 0.91 9.29
C LEU A 157 0.99 1.23 8.04
N HIS A 158 -0.30 1.43 8.24
CA HIS A 158 -1.17 2.03 7.24
C HIS A 158 -1.74 3.35 7.77
N ILE A 159 -1.56 4.44 7.03
CA ILE A 159 -2.08 5.76 7.37
C ILE A 159 -3.27 6.05 6.46
N GLU A 160 -4.48 6.09 7.02
CA GLU A 160 -5.75 6.16 6.28
C GLU A 160 -5.88 7.42 5.43
N ASP A 161 -5.23 8.50 5.84
CA ASP A 161 -5.29 9.81 5.17
C ASP A 161 -4.27 9.94 4.00
N VAL A 162 -3.52 8.87 3.67
CA VAL A 162 -2.48 8.87 2.63
C VAL A 162 -2.82 7.86 1.54
N HIS A 163 -3.36 8.35 0.43
CA HIS A 163 -3.93 7.51 -0.63
C HIS A 163 -2.93 6.57 -1.33
N GLN A 164 -1.68 6.98 -1.50
CA GLN A 164 -0.66 6.17 -2.14
C GLN A 164 -0.09 5.08 -1.23
N LEU A 165 -0.41 5.12 0.07
CA LEU A 165 0.07 4.17 1.06
C LEU A 165 -0.91 3.00 1.18
N VAL A 166 -0.54 1.85 0.66
CA VAL A 166 -1.28 0.60 0.79
C VAL A 166 -0.60 -0.32 1.82
N LEU A 167 -1.26 -1.41 2.17
CA LEU A 167 -0.62 -2.44 3.01
C LEU A 167 0.42 -3.24 2.20
N PRO A 168 1.47 -3.79 2.83
CA PRO A 168 2.50 -4.58 2.15
C PRO A 168 1.96 -5.79 1.39
N PHE A 169 0.90 -6.42 1.90
CA PHE A 169 0.33 -7.59 1.25
C PHE A 169 -0.39 -7.24 -0.07
N PRO A 170 -1.31 -6.26 -0.15
CA PRO A 170 -1.83 -5.76 -1.42
C PRO A 170 -0.75 -5.33 -2.40
N LEU A 171 0.29 -4.63 -1.95
CA LEU A 171 1.43 -4.24 -2.78
C LEU A 171 2.13 -5.47 -3.38
N GLY A 172 2.33 -6.51 -2.57
CA GLY A 172 2.88 -7.79 -3.02
C GLY A 172 1.97 -8.50 -4.03
N ASN A 173 0.66 -8.50 -3.83
CA ASN A 173 -0.30 -9.06 -4.78
C ASN A 173 -0.26 -8.33 -6.12
N TYR A 174 -0.26 -6.99 -6.11
CA TYR A 174 -0.10 -6.20 -7.32
C TYR A 174 1.18 -6.61 -8.08
N LEU A 175 2.33 -6.58 -7.42
CA LEU A 175 3.61 -6.95 -8.03
C LEU A 175 3.63 -8.38 -8.56
N SER A 176 2.98 -9.33 -7.87
CA SER A 176 2.94 -10.74 -8.28
C SER A 176 2.19 -10.98 -9.58
N GLN A 177 1.24 -10.11 -9.89
CA GLN A 177 0.31 -10.26 -11.01
C GLN A 177 0.71 -9.48 -12.26
N LEU A 178 1.71 -8.60 -12.18
CA LEU A 178 2.21 -7.88 -13.34
C LEU A 178 2.52 -8.84 -14.49
N ALA A 179 2.04 -8.53 -15.69
CA ALA A 179 2.35 -9.29 -16.88
C ALA A 179 3.86 -9.24 -17.20
N ARG A 180 4.35 -10.19 -17.99
CA ARG A 180 5.79 -10.21 -18.32
C ARG A 180 6.22 -8.96 -19.11
N ASN A 181 5.34 -8.44 -19.93
CA ASN A 181 5.63 -7.26 -20.74
C ASN A 181 5.73 -5.97 -19.89
N ASP A 182 5.03 -5.93 -18.77
CA ASP A 182 4.98 -4.77 -17.87
C ASP A 182 6.17 -4.75 -16.90
N LEU A 183 6.93 -5.86 -16.79
CA LEU A 183 8.06 -5.95 -15.86
C LEU A 183 9.22 -5.04 -16.23
N GLY A 184 9.40 -4.75 -17.52
CA GLY A 184 10.43 -3.84 -18.01
C GLY A 184 10.19 -2.39 -17.63
N ASP A 185 8.92 -2.00 -17.57
CA ASP A 185 8.48 -0.65 -17.26
C ASP A 185 8.15 -0.45 -15.77
N CYS A 186 8.30 -1.51 -14.97
CA CYS A 186 8.10 -1.46 -13.53
C CYS A 186 9.43 -1.35 -12.81
N GLN A 187 9.52 -0.37 -11.93
CA GLN A 187 10.67 -0.15 -11.05
C GLN A 187 10.24 -0.26 -9.59
N VAL A 188 11.04 -0.92 -8.78
CA VAL A 188 10.80 -1.08 -7.34
C VAL A 188 12.02 -0.57 -6.58
N PHE A 189 11.79 0.30 -5.63
CA PHE A 189 12.83 0.81 -4.75
C PHE A 189 12.36 0.86 -3.30
N ALA A 190 13.27 1.05 -2.38
CA ALA A 190 12.97 1.29 -0.98
C ALA A 190 13.56 2.62 -0.56
N ALA A 191 12.82 3.33 0.29
CA ALA A 191 13.29 4.51 1.00
C ALA A 191 13.17 4.25 2.50
N THR A 192 14.14 4.70 3.29
CA THR A 192 14.14 4.49 4.74
C THR A 192 14.39 5.81 5.43
N ILE A 193 13.57 6.11 6.43
CA ILE A 193 13.79 7.20 7.37
C ILE A 193 15.02 6.82 8.22
N GLU A 194 16.07 7.61 8.12
CA GLU A 194 17.20 7.48 9.04
C GLU A 194 16.72 7.77 10.45
N ASP A 195 17.38 7.34 11.46
CA ASP A 195 16.96 7.59 12.84
C ASP A 195 15.46 7.22 13.17
N ALA A 196 14.83 6.32 12.38
CA ALA A 196 13.45 5.90 12.63
C ALA A 196 13.26 5.35 14.06
N GLU A 197 14.27 4.63 14.58
CA GLU A 197 14.27 4.13 15.95
C GLU A 197 14.30 5.27 16.97
N ARG A 198 15.09 6.31 16.75
CA ARG A 198 15.11 7.50 17.62
C ARG A 198 13.77 8.21 17.59
N LEU A 199 13.19 8.40 16.39
CA LEU A 199 11.88 9.04 16.26
C LEU A 199 10.79 8.22 16.93
N TYR A 200 10.85 6.89 16.87
CA TYR A 200 9.92 5.98 17.54
C TYR A 200 10.09 6.03 19.06
N THR A 201 11.32 5.98 19.60
CA THR A 201 11.57 5.94 21.04
C THR A 201 11.37 7.28 21.74
N GLN A 202 11.60 8.39 21.05
CA GLN A 202 11.56 9.75 21.61
C GLN A 202 10.35 10.56 21.14
N GLY A 203 9.72 10.16 20.04
CA GLY A 203 8.55 10.84 19.47
C GLY A 203 7.22 10.25 19.91
N SER A 204 6.15 10.96 19.62
CA SER A 204 4.78 10.46 19.77
C SER A 204 4.35 9.63 18.57
N THR A 205 3.26 8.83 18.74
CA THR A 205 2.62 8.12 17.61
C THR A 205 2.27 9.06 16.45
N ARG A 206 1.82 10.29 16.78
CA ARG A 206 1.50 11.30 15.77
C ARG A 206 2.74 11.76 15.02
N GLU A 207 3.84 12.04 15.71
CA GLU A 207 5.09 12.48 15.10
C GLU A 207 5.65 11.40 14.15
N PHE A 208 5.65 10.14 14.58
CA PHE A 208 6.07 9.02 13.73
C PHE A 208 5.18 8.87 12.49
N ALA A 209 3.86 8.96 12.67
CA ALA A 209 2.90 8.88 11.56
C ALA A 209 3.05 10.07 10.58
N VAL A 210 3.29 11.28 11.09
CA VAL A 210 3.57 12.47 10.27
C VAL A 210 4.86 12.30 9.47
N ALA A 211 5.92 11.78 10.06
CA ALA A 211 7.18 11.53 9.35
C ALA A 211 6.99 10.54 8.20
N VAL A 212 6.30 9.41 8.45
CA VAL A 212 5.97 8.43 7.39
C VAL A 212 5.11 9.06 6.30
N ALA A 213 4.06 9.78 6.67
CA ALA A 213 3.16 10.43 5.71
C ALA A 213 3.86 11.49 4.85
N SER A 214 4.73 12.30 5.46
CA SER A 214 5.51 13.32 4.75
C SER A 214 6.53 12.71 3.79
N THR A 215 7.14 11.60 4.18
CA THR A 215 8.03 10.84 3.29
C THR A 215 7.25 10.30 2.08
N VAL A 216 6.06 9.73 2.29
CA VAL A 216 5.19 9.26 1.20
C VAL A 216 4.81 10.42 0.29
N ALA A 217 4.42 11.57 0.85
CA ALA A 217 4.04 12.74 0.07
C ALA A 217 5.22 13.30 -0.76
N ALA A 218 6.42 13.36 -0.19
CA ALA A 218 7.61 13.81 -0.90
C ALA A 218 7.96 12.86 -2.07
N ILE A 219 7.96 11.54 -1.83
CA ILE A 219 8.20 10.55 -2.89
C ILE A 219 7.13 10.67 -3.99
N ALA A 220 5.85 10.80 -3.62
CA ALA A 220 4.75 10.92 -4.57
C ALA A 220 4.87 12.19 -5.43
N LYS A 221 5.32 13.30 -4.86
CA LYS A 221 5.53 14.57 -5.57
C LYS A 221 6.70 14.50 -6.55
N ILE A 222 7.81 13.87 -6.16
CA ILE A 222 9.01 13.76 -7.00
C ILE A 222 8.81 12.74 -8.14
N VAL A 223 8.16 11.61 -7.85
CA VAL A 223 7.84 10.62 -8.87
C VAL A 223 6.74 11.11 -9.80
N ASP A 224 5.82 11.94 -9.28
CA ASP A 224 4.70 12.60 -9.98
C ASP A 224 3.98 11.67 -11.00
N HIS A 225 3.62 10.48 -10.54
CA HIS A 225 2.98 9.50 -11.40
C HIS A 225 1.81 8.79 -10.70
N PRO A 226 0.64 8.69 -11.37
CA PRO A 226 -0.54 8.08 -10.77
C PRO A 226 -0.39 6.58 -10.48
N GLN A 227 0.64 5.93 -11.07
CA GLN A 227 0.90 4.50 -10.95
C GLN A 227 2.01 4.21 -9.92
N LEU A 228 2.09 5.03 -8.87
CA LEU A 228 2.97 4.81 -7.74
C LEU A 228 2.17 4.23 -6.57
N LEU A 229 2.53 3.04 -6.14
CA LEU A 229 2.03 2.41 -4.91
C LEU A 229 3.16 2.27 -3.91
N MET A 230 2.87 2.59 -2.65
CA MET A 230 3.84 2.50 -1.56
C MET A 230 3.29 1.71 -0.39
N ALA A 231 4.15 1.05 0.37
CA ALA A 231 3.78 0.40 1.61
C ALA A 231 4.86 0.59 2.67
N HIS A 232 4.45 0.96 3.89
CA HIS A 232 5.35 0.96 5.04
C HIS A 232 5.59 -0.48 5.49
N ASN A 233 6.85 -0.88 5.54
CA ASN A 233 7.27 -2.26 5.81
C ASN A 233 7.92 -2.43 7.20
N GLY A 234 7.63 -1.53 8.13
CA GLY A 234 8.30 -1.46 9.42
C GLY A 234 9.65 -0.73 9.38
N ASN A 235 10.19 -0.42 10.55
CA ASN A 235 11.50 0.23 10.74
C ASN A 235 11.69 1.52 9.92
N GLY A 236 10.63 2.31 9.73
CA GLY A 236 10.67 3.51 8.90
C GLY A 236 10.92 3.28 7.42
N THR A 237 10.81 2.04 6.93
CA THR A 237 11.10 1.66 5.54
C THR A 237 9.84 1.65 4.69
N LEU A 238 9.87 2.35 3.57
CA LEU A 238 8.86 2.35 2.53
C LEU A 238 9.31 1.50 1.35
N LEU A 239 8.44 0.59 0.90
CA LEU A 239 8.57 -0.11 -0.36
C LEU A 239 7.74 0.63 -1.40
N CYS A 240 8.35 0.98 -2.53
CA CYS A 240 7.74 1.75 -3.60
C CYS A 240 7.74 0.91 -4.89
N VAL A 241 6.60 0.85 -5.55
CA VAL A 241 6.42 0.21 -6.85
C VAL A 241 5.88 1.25 -7.82
N ALA A 242 6.65 1.57 -8.84
CA ALA A 242 6.31 2.54 -9.87
C ALA A 242 6.27 1.83 -11.23
N SER A 243 5.14 1.90 -11.92
CA SER A 243 4.92 1.27 -13.22
C SER A 243 4.69 2.32 -14.31
N GLY A 244 5.25 2.11 -15.49
CA GLY A 244 5.05 3.01 -16.63
C GLY A 244 5.67 4.41 -16.47
N VAL A 245 6.61 4.57 -15.55
CA VAL A 245 7.27 5.84 -15.25
C VAL A 245 8.79 5.72 -15.39
N GLN A 246 9.41 6.75 -15.90
CA GLN A 246 10.86 6.91 -15.82
C GLN A 246 11.18 7.69 -14.55
N LEU A 247 11.78 7.00 -13.59
CA LEU A 247 12.26 7.65 -12.37
C LEU A 247 13.44 8.57 -12.69
N PRO A 248 13.61 9.67 -11.94
CA PRO A 248 14.86 10.45 -11.96
C PRO A 248 16.07 9.55 -11.76
N ASN A 249 17.24 9.99 -12.23
CA ASN A 249 18.46 9.22 -12.07
C ASN A 249 18.78 9.01 -10.59
N TRP A 250 19.26 7.81 -10.25
CA TRP A 250 19.79 7.57 -8.93
C TRP A 250 21.30 7.94 -8.92
N PRO A 251 21.85 8.69 -7.95
CA PRO A 251 21.22 9.08 -6.65
C PRO A 251 20.42 10.38 -6.64
N GLU A 252 20.32 11.13 -7.72
CA GLU A 252 19.63 12.44 -7.80
C GLU A 252 18.21 12.42 -7.20
N ILE A 253 17.48 11.31 -7.38
CA ILE A 253 16.14 11.15 -6.79
C ILE A 253 16.16 11.23 -5.25
N GLU A 254 17.22 10.78 -4.60
CA GLU A 254 17.38 10.87 -3.14
C GLU A 254 17.48 12.35 -2.72
N ASP A 255 18.34 13.12 -3.39
CA ASP A 255 18.53 14.54 -3.12
C ASP A 255 17.23 15.33 -3.34
N MET A 256 16.51 15.03 -4.44
CA MET A 256 15.21 15.67 -4.74
C MET A 256 14.16 15.40 -3.67
N ILE A 257 14.06 14.14 -3.20
CA ILE A 257 13.11 13.77 -2.14
C ILE A 257 13.49 14.43 -0.81
N GLN A 258 14.81 14.50 -0.49
CA GLN A 258 15.28 15.15 0.71
C GLN A 258 14.97 16.64 0.70
N GLU A 259 15.22 17.33 -0.41
CA GLU A 259 14.90 18.77 -0.58
C GLU A 259 13.41 19.02 -0.38
N GLU A 260 12.53 18.16 -0.90
CA GLU A 260 11.09 18.29 -0.71
C GLU A 260 10.69 18.13 0.77
N ILE A 261 11.32 17.21 1.49
CA ILE A 261 11.08 17.05 2.94
C ILE A 261 11.57 18.25 3.72
N ASP A 262 12.74 18.77 3.40
CA ASP A 262 13.32 19.94 4.09
C ASP A 262 12.45 21.20 3.91
N THR A 263 11.80 21.33 2.75
CA THR A 263 10.86 22.42 2.48
C THR A 263 9.53 22.26 3.20
N SER A 264 9.14 21.07 3.59
CA SER A 264 7.85 20.76 4.23
C SER A 264 7.73 21.29 5.67
N LYS A 265 8.82 21.78 6.27
CA LYS A 265 8.87 22.40 7.60
C LYS A 265 8.16 21.58 8.69
N LEU A 266 8.51 20.34 8.80
CA LEU A 266 7.95 19.43 9.82
C LEU A 266 8.30 19.89 11.23
N HIS A 267 7.38 19.71 12.18
CA HIS A 267 7.58 20.07 13.58
C HIS A 267 7.16 18.95 14.50
N HIS A 268 7.92 18.79 15.55
CA HIS A 268 7.54 17.98 16.71
C HIS A 268 6.31 18.57 17.43
N ASP A 269 5.65 17.77 18.24
CA ASP A 269 4.48 18.21 19.04
C ASP A 269 4.80 19.37 20.00
N ASN A 270 6.08 19.57 20.35
CA ASN A 270 6.59 20.68 21.15
C ASN A 270 6.86 21.96 20.35
N GLY A 271 6.68 21.93 19.02
CA GLY A 271 6.92 23.07 18.11
C GLY A 271 8.38 23.19 17.61
N VAL A 272 9.29 22.33 18.06
CA VAL A 272 10.65 22.29 17.54
C VAL A 272 10.64 21.68 16.13
N ARG A 273 11.48 22.19 15.23
CA ARG A 273 11.63 21.63 13.87
C ARG A 273 12.05 20.15 13.96
N MET A 274 11.37 19.32 13.18
CA MET A 274 11.70 17.91 13.02
C MET A 274 12.65 17.79 11.82
N ASP A 275 13.88 17.40 12.08
CA ASP A 275 14.83 17.07 11.02
C ASP A 275 14.64 15.61 10.64
N LEU A 276 14.29 15.37 9.38
CA LEU A 276 14.00 14.06 8.83
C LEU A 276 14.96 13.78 7.68
N SER A 277 15.85 12.81 7.86
CA SER A 277 16.80 12.37 6.83
C SER A 277 16.36 11.05 6.23
N LEU A 278 16.57 10.91 4.91
CA LEU A 278 16.21 9.72 4.16
C LEU A 278 17.42 9.11 3.46
N SER A 279 17.37 7.79 3.34
CA SER A 279 18.17 7.04 2.36
C SER A 279 17.27 6.40 1.33
N VAL A 280 17.63 6.50 0.06
CA VAL A 280 16.88 5.88 -1.04
C VAL A 280 17.77 4.85 -1.75
N GLY A 281 17.30 3.61 -1.83
CA GLY A 281 18.01 2.54 -2.54
C GLY A 281 17.82 2.64 -4.06
N SER A 282 18.87 2.35 -4.83
CA SER A 282 18.74 2.34 -6.30
C SER A 282 17.65 1.38 -6.77
N PRO A 283 16.83 1.75 -7.78
CA PRO A 283 15.71 0.94 -8.25
C PRO A 283 16.11 -0.43 -8.77
N VAL A 284 15.22 -1.41 -8.67
CA VAL A 284 15.33 -2.75 -9.22
C VAL A 284 14.12 -3.07 -10.09
N HIS A 285 14.32 -3.82 -11.18
CA HIS A 285 13.21 -4.41 -11.91
C HIS A 285 12.68 -5.66 -11.19
N PRO A 286 11.35 -5.92 -11.27
CA PRO A 286 10.74 -7.10 -10.68
C PRO A 286 11.37 -8.39 -11.20
N ASN A 287 11.48 -9.39 -10.33
CA ASN A 287 12.00 -10.70 -10.73
C ASN A 287 11.03 -11.38 -11.72
N ALA A 288 11.58 -11.95 -12.79
CA ALA A 288 10.79 -12.60 -13.85
C ALA A 288 10.04 -13.85 -13.36
N SER A 289 10.60 -14.59 -12.38
CA SER A 289 9.95 -15.76 -11.78
C SER A 289 8.76 -15.35 -10.92
N GLN A 290 7.55 -15.66 -11.36
CA GLN A 290 6.32 -15.29 -10.68
C GLN A 290 6.27 -15.77 -9.21
N SER A 291 6.70 -17.00 -8.93
CA SER A 291 6.71 -17.57 -7.58
C SER A 291 7.68 -16.89 -6.60
N GLN A 292 8.71 -16.23 -7.10
CA GLN A 292 9.75 -15.57 -6.32
C GLN A 292 9.76 -14.05 -6.49
N ARG A 293 8.89 -13.51 -7.36
CA ARG A 293 8.87 -12.11 -7.77
C ARG A 293 8.82 -11.18 -6.57
N VAL A 294 7.81 -11.30 -5.74
CA VAL A 294 7.61 -10.42 -4.57
C VAL A 294 8.80 -10.51 -3.63
N ARG A 295 9.09 -11.73 -3.13
CA ARG A 295 10.16 -11.93 -2.14
C ARG A 295 11.52 -11.43 -2.62
N ARG A 296 11.95 -11.82 -3.82
CA ARG A 296 13.27 -11.43 -4.34
C ARG A 296 13.35 -9.95 -4.67
N THR A 297 12.30 -9.38 -5.23
CA THR A 297 12.29 -7.96 -5.60
C THR A 297 12.33 -7.08 -4.36
N PHE A 298 11.44 -7.31 -3.40
CA PHE A 298 11.42 -6.54 -2.15
C PHE A 298 12.69 -6.71 -1.33
N SER A 299 13.20 -7.94 -1.20
CA SER A 299 14.49 -8.16 -0.50
C SER A 299 15.63 -7.40 -1.17
N ARG A 300 15.69 -7.36 -2.51
CA ARG A 300 16.74 -6.61 -3.24
C ARG A 300 16.58 -5.11 -3.07
N ALA A 301 15.37 -4.58 -3.12
CA ALA A 301 15.12 -3.15 -2.89
C ALA A 301 15.56 -2.74 -1.47
N ILE A 302 15.17 -3.51 -0.45
CA ILE A 302 15.59 -3.28 0.95
C ILE A 302 17.11 -3.39 1.09
N GLN A 303 17.75 -4.40 0.52
CA GLN A 303 19.20 -4.53 0.58
C GLN A 303 19.93 -3.32 -0.03
N ARG A 304 19.37 -2.71 -1.07
CA ARG A 304 19.97 -1.53 -1.70
C ARG A 304 19.89 -0.30 -0.81
N VAL A 305 18.77 -0.06 -0.15
CA VAL A 305 18.69 1.08 0.79
C VAL A 305 19.59 0.86 2.02
N VAL A 306 19.65 -0.35 2.56
CA VAL A 306 20.55 -0.66 3.68
C VAL A 306 22.03 -0.46 3.30
N ARG A 307 22.42 -0.80 2.07
CA ARG A 307 23.78 -0.51 1.57
C ARG A 307 24.01 0.98 1.43
N ARG A 308 23.01 1.74 0.98
CA ARG A 308 23.11 3.20 0.86
C ARG A 308 23.33 3.85 2.23
N GLN A 309 22.57 3.46 3.24
CA GLN A 309 22.73 3.94 4.62
C GLN A 309 24.16 3.71 5.15
N LYS A 310 24.74 2.52 4.91
CA LYS A 310 26.13 2.24 5.31
C LYS A 310 27.14 3.15 4.64
N VAL A 311 26.98 3.41 3.34
CA VAL A 311 27.87 4.32 2.61
C VAL A 311 27.78 5.75 3.18
N LEU A 312 26.58 6.21 3.52
CA LEU A 312 26.39 7.54 4.11
C LEU A 312 26.99 7.63 5.52
N SER A 313 26.82 6.59 6.34
CA SER A 313 27.40 6.55 7.69
C SER A 313 28.95 6.46 7.69
N ASP A 314 29.54 5.85 6.67
CA ASP A 314 30.99 5.72 6.54
C ASP A 314 31.66 6.94 5.86
N THR A 315 30.86 7.87 5.32
CA THR A 315 31.36 9.11 4.70
C THR A 315 31.57 10.17 5.81
N PRO A 316 32.81 10.66 6.05
CA PRO A 316 33.02 11.71 7.04
C PRO A 316 32.25 12.97 6.63
N PRO A 317 31.73 13.75 7.61
CA PRO A 317 31.06 15.00 7.30
C PRO A 317 31.98 15.90 6.46
N PRO A 318 31.45 16.67 5.49
CA PRO A 318 32.28 17.55 4.68
C PRO A 318 33.03 18.49 5.61
N ASP A 319 34.36 18.59 5.42
CA ASP A 319 35.23 19.52 6.16
C ASP A 319 34.62 20.92 6.06
N ILE A 320 34.09 21.42 7.16
CA ILE A 320 33.69 22.81 7.29
C ILE A 320 34.99 23.60 7.28
N LEU A 321 35.39 24.08 6.11
CA LEU A 321 36.48 25.01 5.99
C LEU A 321 36.23 26.18 6.98
N PRO A 322 37.17 26.48 7.87
CA PRO A 322 36.99 27.60 8.79
C PRO A 322 36.83 28.87 7.99
N VAL A 323 35.72 29.56 8.21
CA VAL A 323 35.51 30.92 7.66
C VAL A 323 36.70 31.75 8.11
N SER A 324 37.58 32.04 7.18
CA SER A 324 38.72 32.94 7.37
C SER A 324 38.16 34.27 7.83
N ALA A 325 38.45 34.64 9.07
CA ALA A 325 38.24 35.99 9.58
C ALA A 325 39.11 36.94 8.77
N ALA A 326 38.51 37.64 7.83
CA ALA A 326 39.17 38.79 7.18
C ALA A 326 39.15 39.97 8.15
N HIS A 327 40.35 40.39 8.50
CA HIS A 327 40.64 41.64 9.21
C HIS A 327 40.25 42.85 8.36
#